data_a04a80c19bfa0ac3075c5bc70923956c
#
_entry.id   a04a80c19bfa0ac3075c5bc70923956c
#
_cell.length_a   1.000
_cell.length_b   1.000
_cell.length_c   1.000
_cell.angle_alpha   90.00
_cell.angle_beta   90.00
_cell.angle_gamma   90.00
#
_symmetry.space_group_name_H-M   'P 1'
#
loop_
_entity.id
_entity.type
_entity.pdbx_description
1 polymer ?
#
loop_
_entity_poly.entity_id
_entity_poly.type
_entity_poly.pdbx_seq_one_letter_code
_entity_poly.pdbx_strand_id
1 'polypeptide(L)'
;MRISIVTTIYKAEKDLPRLLDSMMALRNPDLEFFLIDNGSPDRCGEICAEYASKDSRFFVLTLKENIGYIRARMLGLKECHGDYVGFCDSDDYLEPNGYDHAAQVISEHNCDLYITAHIVHMGGGELLMKPPFKTGLYQGESINQTILPQAFGFLKNRDRLHGYMWKQVFRKDLIINAGISLIENLKPWEDQIFNIDVIKRCQRVYIDDHVIYHYFANTGSVTASMIKNFDSHDFWKKTRLLYQEKIKRASNSIEHRATANSALFNIDLLVVSLCRKHITAPGEVKKTLSALFSGDEVWYQICSESNNEDLNKRLLIVKYCLKAKLYRSLFYIVKYKLRG
;
A
#
# COMPACT_ATOMS: atom_id res chain seq x y z
N MET A 1 -6.32 -23.60 -12.80
CA MET A 1 -5.92 -22.17 -12.64
C MET A 1 -4.95 -22.09 -11.49
N ARG A 2 -3.71 -21.66 -11.76
CA ARG A 2 -2.66 -21.57 -10.74
C ARG A 2 -2.56 -20.15 -10.19
N ILE A 3 -2.39 -20.03 -8.86
CA ILE A 3 -2.10 -18.76 -8.20
C ILE A 3 -0.69 -18.84 -7.59
N SER A 4 0.19 -17.91 -7.97
CA SER A 4 1.51 -17.76 -7.36
C SER A 4 1.43 -16.72 -6.24
N ILE A 5 1.96 -17.05 -5.07
CA ILE A 5 2.13 -16.13 -3.95
C ILE A 5 3.61 -15.77 -3.88
N VAL A 6 3.93 -14.55 -4.29
CA VAL A 6 5.31 -14.05 -4.36
C VAL A 6 5.70 -13.40 -3.04
N THR A 7 6.74 -13.92 -2.41
CA THR A 7 7.28 -13.42 -1.14
C THR A 7 8.72 -12.98 -1.31
N THR A 8 9.01 -11.72 -0.97
CA THR A 8 10.39 -11.21 -0.90
C THR A 8 10.90 -11.27 0.53
N ILE A 9 12.05 -11.90 0.72
CA ILE A 9 12.61 -12.24 2.03
C ILE A 9 13.96 -11.55 2.21
N TYR A 10 14.13 -10.86 3.34
CA TYR A 10 15.42 -10.30 3.72
C TYR A 10 15.50 -10.08 5.23
N LYS A 11 16.43 -10.76 5.92
CA LYS A 11 16.63 -10.68 7.39
C LYS A 11 15.36 -10.97 8.19
N ALA A 12 14.65 -12.04 7.82
CA ALA A 12 13.34 -12.41 8.38
C ALA A 12 13.37 -13.78 9.10
N GLU A 13 14.53 -14.33 9.48
CA GLU A 13 14.66 -15.69 10.01
C GLU A 13 13.75 -16.00 11.20
N LYS A 14 13.34 -14.98 11.97
CA LYS A 14 12.47 -15.14 13.15
C LYS A 14 10.99 -15.28 12.79
N ASP A 15 10.53 -14.53 11.78
CA ASP A 15 9.12 -14.48 11.40
C ASP A 15 8.78 -15.41 10.25
N LEU A 16 9.77 -15.71 9.41
CA LEU A 16 9.63 -16.53 8.21
C LEU A 16 8.99 -17.92 8.44
N PRO A 17 9.33 -18.69 9.50
CA PRO A 17 8.67 -19.98 9.77
C PRO A 17 7.16 -19.85 9.94
N ARG A 18 6.67 -18.80 10.64
CA ARG A 18 5.22 -18.55 10.82
C ARG A 18 4.52 -18.39 9.48
N LEU A 19 5.11 -17.62 8.56
CA LEU A 19 4.57 -17.45 7.21
C LEU A 19 4.55 -18.78 6.47
N LEU A 20 5.68 -19.49 6.40
CA LEU A 20 5.80 -20.72 5.62
C LEU A 20 4.89 -21.83 6.16
N ASP A 21 4.71 -21.93 7.47
CA ASP A 21 3.75 -22.84 8.10
C ASP A 21 2.31 -22.52 7.65
N SER A 22 1.94 -21.23 7.60
CA SER A 22 0.62 -20.82 7.11
C SER A 22 0.42 -21.17 5.63
N MET A 23 1.46 -21.06 4.82
CA MET A 23 1.45 -21.47 3.41
C MET A 23 1.27 -22.99 3.26
N MET A 24 2.00 -23.79 4.05
CA MET A 24 1.86 -25.25 4.05
C MET A 24 0.45 -25.71 4.47
N ALA A 25 -0.22 -24.96 5.32
CA ALA A 25 -1.58 -25.27 5.78
C ALA A 25 -2.65 -25.09 4.68
N LEU A 26 -2.38 -24.29 3.62
CA LEU A 26 -3.27 -24.14 2.47
C LEU A 26 -3.29 -25.45 1.66
N ARG A 27 -4.50 -25.87 1.24
CA ARG A 27 -4.72 -27.21 0.67
C ARG A 27 -4.79 -27.28 -0.84
N ASN A 28 -5.05 -26.13 -1.51
CA ASN A 28 -5.18 -26.12 -2.95
C ASN A 28 -3.83 -26.51 -3.63
N PRO A 29 -3.78 -27.59 -4.41
CA PRO A 29 -2.56 -28.05 -5.07
C PRO A 29 -2.11 -27.12 -6.21
N ASP A 30 -2.99 -26.25 -6.70
CA ASP A 30 -2.69 -25.27 -7.75
C ASP A 30 -2.07 -23.98 -7.19
N LEU A 31 -1.81 -23.89 -5.88
CA LEU A 31 -1.03 -22.79 -5.31
C LEU A 31 0.47 -23.02 -5.56
N GLU A 32 1.16 -21.93 -5.84
CA GLU A 32 2.61 -21.84 -5.92
C GLU A 32 3.12 -20.80 -4.92
N PHE A 33 4.08 -21.16 -4.09
CA PHE A 33 4.75 -20.25 -3.17
C PHE A 33 6.12 -19.90 -3.73
N PHE A 34 6.22 -18.71 -4.35
CA PHE A 34 7.45 -18.25 -4.99
C PHE A 34 8.25 -17.38 -4.04
N LEU A 35 9.25 -17.99 -3.39
CA LEU A 35 10.07 -17.36 -2.35
C LEU A 35 11.34 -16.78 -2.97
N ILE A 36 11.59 -15.50 -2.71
CA ILE A 36 12.80 -14.80 -3.17
C ILE A 36 13.63 -14.42 -1.95
N ASP A 37 14.67 -15.21 -1.67
CA ASP A 37 15.68 -14.80 -0.72
C ASP A 37 16.57 -13.72 -1.38
N ASN A 38 16.34 -12.48 -0.97
CA ASN A 38 16.94 -11.29 -1.54
C ASN A 38 18.35 -11.02 -0.96
N GLY A 39 19.20 -12.07 -0.98
CA GLY A 39 20.56 -12.00 -0.46
C GLY A 39 20.62 -11.84 1.06
N SER A 40 19.81 -12.59 1.80
CA SER A 40 19.79 -12.54 3.26
C SER A 40 21.08 -13.04 3.87
N PRO A 41 21.67 -12.33 4.83
CA PRO A 41 22.90 -12.77 5.52
C PRO A 41 22.63 -13.73 6.70
N ASP A 42 21.36 -13.94 7.04
CA ASP A 42 20.87 -14.83 8.11
C ASP A 42 20.40 -16.18 7.54
N ARG A 43 19.70 -16.98 8.33
CA ARG A 43 19.28 -18.33 7.94
C ARG A 43 18.07 -18.41 7.02
N CYS A 44 17.60 -17.30 6.46
CA CYS A 44 16.42 -17.30 5.57
C CYS A 44 16.54 -18.27 4.41
N GLY A 45 17.69 -18.32 3.72
CA GLY A 45 17.91 -19.24 2.60
C GLY A 45 17.83 -20.72 3.01
N GLU A 46 18.39 -21.08 4.18
CA GLU A 46 18.31 -22.46 4.73
C GLU A 46 16.86 -22.83 5.05
N ILE A 47 16.12 -21.92 5.70
CA ILE A 47 14.70 -22.12 6.04
C ILE A 47 13.87 -22.32 4.77
N CYS A 48 14.03 -21.45 3.75
CA CYS A 48 13.32 -21.61 2.48
C CYS A 48 13.60 -22.97 1.83
N ALA A 49 14.86 -23.41 1.80
CA ALA A 49 15.25 -24.70 1.23
C ALA A 49 14.63 -25.88 2.00
N GLU A 50 14.55 -25.78 3.33
CA GLU A 50 13.91 -26.80 4.17
C GLU A 50 12.43 -26.97 3.81
N TYR A 51 11.65 -25.88 3.67
CA TYR A 51 10.24 -25.96 3.31
C TYR A 51 10.05 -26.47 1.87
N ALA A 52 10.87 -26.01 0.94
CA ALA A 52 10.85 -26.52 -0.45
C ALA A 52 11.15 -28.02 -0.55
N SER A 53 11.92 -28.59 0.38
CA SER A 53 12.16 -30.05 0.42
C SER A 53 10.94 -30.85 0.91
N LYS A 54 10.00 -30.21 1.64
CA LYS A 54 8.82 -30.84 2.24
C LYS A 54 7.57 -30.72 1.37
N ASP A 55 7.47 -29.67 0.54
CA ASP A 55 6.29 -29.39 -0.27
C ASP A 55 6.70 -28.83 -1.63
N SER A 56 6.35 -29.55 -2.69
CA SER A 56 6.70 -29.22 -4.07
C SER A 56 6.07 -27.94 -4.61
N ARG A 57 5.15 -27.33 -3.87
CA ARG A 57 4.54 -26.01 -4.22
C ARG A 57 5.49 -24.85 -3.91
N PHE A 58 6.57 -25.06 -3.14
CA PHE A 58 7.56 -24.04 -2.83
C PHE A 58 8.66 -23.98 -3.88
N PHE A 59 8.83 -22.82 -4.50
CA PHE A 59 9.90 -22.49 -5.41
C PHE A 59 10.79 -21.41 -4.77
N VAL A 60 12.09 -21.65 -4.71
CA VAL A 60 13.05 -20.75 -4.05
C VAL A 60 14.01 -20.17 -5.07
N LEU A 61 14.08 -18.84 -5.12
CA LEU A 61 15.08 -18.09 -5.86
C LEU A 61 15.99 -17.35 -4.88
N THR A 62 17.25 -17.78 -4.78
CA THR A 62 18.25 -17.14 -3.92
C THR A 62 19.10 -16.17 -4.72
N LEU A 63 19.09 -14.89 -4.33
CA LEU A 63 19.92 -13.85 -4.94
C LEU A 63 21.25 -13.74 -4.20
N LYS A 64 22.32 -13.40 -4.93
CA LYS A 64 23.67 -13.23 -4.37
C LYS A 64 23.80 -12.00 -3.46
N GLU A 65 22.97 -10.98 -3.71
CA GLU A 65 22.99 -9.70 -2.98
C GLU A 65 21.59 -9.10 -2.90
N ASN A 66 21.39 -8.18 -1.96
CA ASN A 66 20.14 -7.47 -1.80
C ASN A 66 19.95 -6.41 -2.90
N ILE A 67 19.02 -6.65 -3.82
CA ILE A 67 18.68 -5.73 -4.91
C ILE A 67 17.55 -4.75 -4.57
N GLY A 68 17.06 -4.77 -3.32
CA GLY A 68 15.88 -4.02 -2.86
C GLY A 68 14.57 -4.78 -3.10
N TYR A 69 13.61 -4.60 -2.17
CA TYR A 69 12.38 -5.39 -2.17
C TYR A 69 11.50 -5.13 -3.42
N ILE A 70 11.51 -3.92 -3.97
CA ILE A 70 10.73 -3.57 -5.17
C ILE A 70 11.22 -4.37 -6.38
N ARG A 71 12.53 -4.38 -6.62
CA ARG A 71 13.12 -5.14 -7.74
C ARG A 71 12.94 -6.64 -7.54
N ALA A 72 13.13 -7.13 -6.31
CA ALA A 72 12.92 -8.54 -5.99
C ALA A 72 11.45 -8.94 -6.21
N ARG A 73 10.48 -8.11 -5.79
CA ARG A 73 9.05 -8.34 -6.02
C ARG A 73 8.70 -8.37 -7.51
N MET A 74 9.24 -7.44 -8.30
CA MET A 74 9.05 -7.43 -9.76
C MET A 74 9.71 -8.62 -10.45
N LEU A 75 10.87 -9.07 -9.96
CA LEU A 75 11.52 -10.30 -10.43
C LEU A 75 10.63 -11.51 -10.17
N GLY A 76 10.08 -11.66 -8.96
CA GLY A 76 9.15 -12.73 -8.62
C GLY A 76 7.89 -12.72 -9.47
N LEU A 77 7.30 -11.55 -9.72
CA LEU A 77 6.17 -11.41 -10.62
C LEU A 77 6.49 -11.93 -12.04
N LYS A 78 7.67 -11.68 -12.53
CA LYS A 78 8.11 -12.13 -13.85
C LYS A 78 8.34 -13.64 -13.89
N GLU A 79 9.04 -14.17 -12.90
CA GLU A 79 9.54 -15.56 -12.89
C GLU A 79 8.51 -16.56 -12.37
N CYS A 80 7.50 -16.17 -11.58
CA CYS A 80 6.47 -17.11 -11.08
C CYS A 80 5.61 -17.66 -12.24
N HIS A 81 4.98 -18.85 -12.03
CA HIS A 81 4.33 -19.62 -13.09
C HIS A 81 2.80 -19.54 -13.09
N GLY A 82 2.19 -18.91 -12.08
CA GLY A 82 0.74 -18.82 -11.97
C GLY A 82 0.06 -17.94 -13.03
N ASP A 83 -1.19 -18.24 -13.31
CA ASP A 83 -2.10 -17.40 -14.11
C ASP A 83 -2.45 -16.12 -13.35
N TYR A 84 -2.45 -16.23 -12.02
CA TYR A 84 -2.68 -15.15 -11.07
C TYR A 84 -1.53 -15.01 -10.11
N VAL A 85 -1.37 -13.81 -9.53
CA VAL A 85 -0.33 -13.50 -8.56
C VAL A 85 -0.90 -12.76 -7.35
N GLY A 86 -0.55 -13.23 -6.16
CA GLY A 86 -0.65 -12.52 -4.90
C GLY A 86 0.74 -12.16 -4.38
N PHE A 87 0.81 -11.23 -3.46
CA PHE A 87 2.06 -10.84 -2.81
C PHE A 87 1.95 -11.06 -1.30
N CYS A 88 3.06 -11.41 -0.66
CA CYS A 88 3.12 -11.57 0.79
C CYS A 88 4.44 -11.03 1.33
N ASP A 89 4.39 -10.34 2.45
CA ASP A 89 5.59 -9.88 3.15
C ASP A 89 6.06 -10.99 4.12
N SER A 90 7.39 -11.10 4.32
CA SER A 90 8.00 -12.24 5.03
C SER A 90 7.76 -12.27 6.54
N ASP A 91 7.21 -11.19 7.09
CA ASP A 91 6.91 -11.00 8.51
C ASP A 91 5.41 -11.12 8.86
N ASP A 92 4.59 -11.52 7.89
CA ASP A 92 3.13 -11.66 8.03
C ASP A 92 2.68 -13.13 8.02
N TYR A 93 1.39 -13.42 7.83
CA TYR A 93 0.92 -14.78 7.63
C TYR A 93 -0.41 -14.83 6.85
N LEU A 94 -0.72 -16.00 6.22
CA LEU A 94 -1.91 -16.19 5.41
C LEU A 94 -3.03 -16.84 6.23
N GLU A 95 -4.27 -16.38 6.02
CA GLU A 95 -5.45 -16.95 6.64
C GLU A 95 -5.66 -18.40 6.17
N PRO A 96 -5.93 -19.35 7.08
CA PRO A 96 -6.31 -20.71 6.71
C PRO A 96 -7.49 -20.72 5.72
N ASN A 97 -7.37 -21.48 4.63
CA ASN A 97 -8.32 -21.52 3.51
C ASN A 97 -8.52 -20.19 2.74
N GLY A 98 -7.81 -19.11 3.08
CA GLY A 98 -7.99 -17.81 2.46
C GLY A 98 -7.76 -17.84 0.95
N TYR A 99 -6.65 -18.39 0.51
CA TYR A 99 -6.33 -18.53 -0.92
C TYR A 99 -7.10 -19.67 -1.60
N ASP A 100 -7.58 -20.68 -0.84
CA ASP A 100 -8.47 -21.72 -1.38
C ASP A 100 -9.81 -21.10 -1.78
N HIS A 101 -10.36 -20.23 -0.92
CA HIS A 101 -11.56 -19.45 -1.21
C HIS A 101 -11.32 -18.46 -2.37
N ALA A 102 -10.20 -17.74 -2.38
CA ALA A 102 -9.84 -16.82 -3.46
C ALA A 102 -9.81 -17.53 -4.82
N ALA A 103 -9.20 -18.73 -4.88
CA ALA A 103 -9.14 -19.52 -6.11
C ALA A 103 -10.53 -19.91 -6.62
N GLN A 104 -11.46 -20.28 -5.72
CA GLN A 104 -12.85 -20.59 -6.08
C GLN A 104 -13.54 -19.37 -6.66
N VAL A 105 -13.53 -18.23 -5.95
CA VAL A 105 -14.19 -16.99 -6.39
C VAL A 105 -13.63 -16.48 -7.73
N ILE A 106 -12.29 -16.49 -7.88
CA ILE A 106 -11.65 -16.08 -9.13
C ILE A 106 -12.09 -16.97 -10.28
N SER A 107 -12.17 -18.29 -10.08
CA SER A 107 -12.60 -19.25 -11.09
C SER A 107 -14.08 -19.06 -11.48
N GLU A 108 -14.95 -18.87 -10.50
CA GLU A 108 -16.40 -18.69 -10.71
C GLU A 108 -16.71 -17.38 -11.44
N HIS A 109 -16.01 -16.30 -11.09
CA HIS A 109 -16.29 -14.97 -11.60
C HIS A 109 -15.33 -14.52 -12.71
N ASN A 110 -14.27 -15.29 -13.01
CA ASN A 110 -13.25 -14.95 -14.00
C ASN A 110 -12.77 -13.48 -13.86
N CYS A 111 -12.51 -13.04 -12.63
CA CYS A 111 -12.13 -11.66 -12.35
C CYS A 111 -10.66 -11.40 -12.69
N ASP A 112 -10.34 -10.16 -13.07
CA ASP A 112 -8.97 -9.71 -13.35
C ASP A 112 -8.24 -9.31 -12.08
N LEU A 113 -9.02 -8.88 -11.07
CA LEU A 113 -8.53 -8.45 -9.78
C LEU A 113 -9.51 -8.90 -8.69
N TYR A 114 -8.98 -9.54 -7.67
CA TYR A 114 -9.69 -9.94 -6.46
C TYR A 114 -9.14 -9.15 -5.28
N ILE A 115 -10.01 -8.41 -4.56
CA ILE A 115 -9.65 -7.52 -3.43
C ILE A 115 -10.36 -8.01 -2.18
N THR A 116 -9.61 -8.17 -1.07
CA THR A 116 -10.10 -8.83 0.13
C THR A 116 -10.01 -7.98 1.38
N ALA A 117 -10.67 -8.46 2.45
CA ALA A 117 -10.41 -8.03 3.81
C ALA A 117 -9.08 -8.59 4.33
N HIS A 118 -8.60 -8.02 5.43
CA HIS A 118 -7.41 -8.48 6.14
C HIS A 118 -7.52 -8.16 7.63
N ILE A 119 -6.71 -8.83 8.45
CA ILE A 119 -6.59 -8.56 9.87
C ILE A 119 -5.27 -7.84 10.15
N VAL A 120 -5.33 -6.81 10.98
CA VAL A 120 -4.14 -6.09 11.48
C VAL A 120 -3.91 -6.48 12.92
N HIS A 121 -2.72 -7.04 13.21
CA HIS A 121 -2.26 -7.33 14.56
C HIS A 121 -1.44 -6.15 15.07
N MET A 122 -1.91 -5.49 16.13
CA MET A 122 -1.24 -4.31 16.70
C MET A 122 -1.54 -4.18 18.20
N GLY A 123 -0.50 -3.97 19.00
CA GLY A 123 -0.66 -3.71 20.44
C GLY A 123 -1.31 -4.84 21.23
N GLY A 124 -1.20 -6.11 20.78
CA GLY A 124 -1.81 -7.29 21.40
C GLY A 124 -3.29 -7.49 21.05
N GLY A 125 -3.85 -6.68 20.14
CA GLY A 125 -5.20 -6.81 19.61
C GLY A 125 -5.23 -7.07 18.11
N GLU A 126 -6.43 -7.42 17.63
CA GLU A 126 -6.72 -7.68 16.21
C GLU A 126 -7.78 -6.70 15.70
N LEU A 127 -7.58 -6.19 14.50
CA LEU A 127 -8.52 -5.29 13.84
C LEU A 127 -8.86 -5.82 12.44
N LEU A 128 -10.12 -6.18 12.22
CA LEU A 128 -10.61 -6.54 10.89
C LEU A 128 -10.75 -5.27 10.03
N MET A 129 -10.06 -5.28 8.90
CA MET A 129 -10.09 -4.23 7.90
C MET A 129 -10.76 -4.72 6.63
N LYS A 130 -11.94 -4.18 6.32
CA LYS A 130 -12.69 -4.52 5.11
C LYS A 130 -12.45 -3.52 4.00
N PRO A 131 -12.56 -3.93 2.71
CA PRO A 131 -12.65 -2.98 1.59
C PRO A 131 -13.85 -2.04 1.80
N PRO A 132 -13.76 -0.75 1.39
CA PRO A 132 -14.84 0.22 1.57
C PRO A 132 -15.95 0.09 0.51
N PHE A 133 -16.21 -1.12 0.06
CA PHE A 133 -17.16 -1.44 -1.00
C PHE A 133 -18.06 -2.61 -0.59
N LYS A 134 -19.19 -2.75 -1.22
CA LYS A 134 -20.02 -3.95 -1.06
C LYS A 134 -19.33 -5.15 -1.69
N THR A 135 -19.42 -6.30 -1.04
CA THR A 135 -18.97 -7.58 -1.60
C THR A 135 -19.71 -7.87 -2.91
N GLY A 136 -18.98 -8.33 -3.92
CA GLY A 136 -19.52 -8.71 -5.21
C GLY A 136 -18.65 -8.32 -6.40
N LEU A 137 -19.15 -8.64 -7.59
CA LEU A 137 -18.50 -8.41 -8.86
C LEU A 137 -18.80 -7.00 -9.41
N TYR A 138 -17.76 -6.26 -9.72
CA TYR A 138 -17.82 -4.97 -10.42
C TYR A 138 -17.30 -5.15 -11.84
N GLN A 139 -18.00 -4.56 -12.84
CA GLN A 139 -17.68 -4.72 -14.25
C GLN A 139 -17.83 -3.40 -15.01
N GLY A 140 -16.97 -3.19 -16.01
CA GLY A 140 -17.06 -2.06 -16.93
C GLY A 140 -17.15 -0.72 -16.20
N GLU A 141 -18.19 0.05 -16.47
CA GLU A 141 -18.37 1.40 -15.92
C GLU A 141 -18.44 1.44 -14.39
N SER A 142 -18.94 0.38 -13.74
CA SER A 142 -18.98 0.33 -12.27
C SER A 142 -17.59 0.35 -11.61
N ILE A 143 -16.56 -0.17 -12.29
CA ILE A 143 -15.18 -0.07 -11.84
C ILE A 143 -14.72 1.39 -11.87
N ASN A 144 -14.97 2.08 -13.00
CA ASN A 144 -14.56 3.47 -13.22
C ASN A 144 -15.27 4.46 -12.29
N GLN A 145 -16.53 4.22 -11.97
CA GLN A 145 -17.32 5.10 -11.13
C GLN A 145 -17.13 4.85 -9.63
N THR A 146 -16.85 3.61 -9.23
CA THR A 146 -16.86 3.22 -7.82
C THR A 146 -15.47 2.92 -7.27
N ILE A 147 -14.69 2.06 -7.94
CA ILE A 147 -13.43 1.55 -7.40
C ILE A 147 -12.26 2.48 -7.75
N LEU A 148 -12.12 2.83 -9.01
CA LEU A 148 -10.98 3.59 -9.51
C LEU A 148 -10.79 4.94 -8.82
N PRO A 149 -11.83 5.77 -8.58
CA PRO A 149 -11.64 7.04 -7.86
C PRO A 149 -11.06 6.88 -6.46
N GLN A 150 -11.38 5.79 -5.76
CA GLN A 150 -10.87 5.52 -4.42
C GLN A 150 -9.45 4.93 -4.42
N ALA A 151 -8.96 4.41 -5.54
CA ALA A 151 -7.54 4.09 -5.73
C ALA A 151 -6.68 5.37 -5.86
N PHE A 152 -7.22 6.42 -6.46
CA PHE A 152 -6.57 7.74 -6.51
C PHE A 152 -6.48 8.40 -5.13
N GLY A 153 -7.50 8.24 -4.28
CA GLY A 153 -7.52 8.84 -2.96
C GLY A 153 -8.84 8.62 -2.24
N PHE A 154 -9.29 9.63 -1.52
CA PHE A 154 -10.59 9.60 -0.85
C PHE A 154 -11.48 10.76 -1.30
N LEU A 155 -12.78 10.50 -1.29
CA LEU A 155 -13.86 11.47 -1.40
C LEU A 155 -14.48 11.68 -0.02
N LYS A 156 -15.80 11.85 0.08
CA LYS A 156 -16.51 11.93 1.36
C LYS A 156 -16.21 10.71 2.24
N ASN A 157 -16.18 10.93 3.57
CA ASN A 157 -16.01 9.90 4.60
C ASN A 157 -14.62 9.24 4.72
N ARG A 158 -13.63 9.65 3.95
CA ARG A 158 -12.27 9.08 3.93
C ARG A 158 -12.20 7.60 3.54
N ASP A 159 -13.28 7.05 3.00
CA ASP A 159 -13.26 5.72 2.44
C ASP A 159 -12.32 5.72 1.24
N ARG A 160 -11.26 4.93 1.31
CA ARG A 160 -10.31 4.77 0.24
C ARG A 160 -9.90 3.32 0.09
N LEU A 161 -9.63 2.93 -1.11
CA LEU A 161 -8.94 1.68 -1.34
C LEU A 161 -7.48 1.85 -0.93
N HIS A 162 -7.10 1.21 0.20
CA HIS A 162 -5.69 1.14 0.57
C HIS A 162 -4.92 0.34 -0.48
N GLY A 163 -3.85 0.92 -0.99
CA GLY A 163 -3.08 0.36 -2.10
C GLY A 163 -2.18 -0.83 -1.74
N TYR A 164 -2.46 -1.54 -0.66
CA TYR A 164 -1.64 -2.69 -0.26
C TYR A 164 -1.81 -3.85 -1.24
N MET A 165 -0.71 -4.30 -1.86
CA MET A 165 -0.73 -5.38 -2.84
C MET A 165 -1.04 -6.74 -2.20
N TRP A 166 -0.64 -6.97 -0.96
CA TRP A 166 -0.76 -8.25 -0.27
C TRP A 166 -2.20 -8.67 0.07
N LYS A 167 -3.18 -7.77 0.01
CA LYS A 167 -4.61 -8.09 0.14
C LYS A 167 -5.33 -8.25 -1.21
N GLN A 168 -4.59 -8.49 -2.27
CA GLN A 168 -5.12 -8.55 -3.64
C GLN A 168 -4.51 -9.73 -4.38
N VAL A 169 -5.32 -10.30 -5.29
CA VAL A 169 -4.86 -11.32 -6.25
C VAL A 169 -5.13 -10.79 -7.65
N PHE A 170 -4.10 -10.74 -8.46
CA PHE A 170 -4.08 -10.09 -9.76
C PHE A 170 -3.98 -11.12 -10.89
N ARG A 171 -4.69 -10.93 -11.99
CA ARG A 171 -4.43 -11.65 -13.23
C ARG A 171 -3.04 -11.24 -13.76
N LYS A 172 -2.11 -12.19 -13.84
CA LYS A 172 -0.69 -11.92 -14.15
C LYS A 172 -0.50 -11.29 -15.52
N ASP A 173 -1.15 -11.85 -16.54
CA ASP A 173 -1.02 -11.40 -17.93
C ASP A 173 -1.40 -9.93 -18.12
N LEU A 174 -2.40 -9.46 -17.39
CA LEU A 174 -2.82 -8.07 -17.44
C LEU A 174 -1.69 -7.13 -17.02
N ILE A 175 -0.87 -7.52 -16.05
CA ILE A 175 0.27 -6.73 -15.56
C ILE A 175 1.43 -6.82 -16.55
N ILE A 176 1.80 -8.03 -16.96
CA ILE A 176 2.96 -8.29 -17.81
C ILE A 176 2.77 -7.68 -19.20
N ASN A 177 1.61 -7.92 -19.86
CA ASN A 177 1.34 -7.42 -21.20
C ASN A 177 1.24 -5.89 -21.26
N ALA A 178 0.85 -5.26 -20.16
CA ALA A 178 0.78 -3.80 -20.08
C ALA A 178 2.09 -3.15 -19.59
N GLY A 179 3.10 -3.92 -19.25
CA GLY A 179 4.37 -3.41 -18.72
C GLY A 179 4.24 -2.66 -17.40
N ILE A 180 3.24 -3.03 -16.57
CA ILE A 180 3.01 -2.37 -15.28
C ILE A 180 4.12 -2.76 -14.31
N SER A 181 4.71 -1.76 -13.64
CA SER A 181 5.78 -1.97 -12.67
C SER A 181 5.67 -1.03 -11.47
N LEU A 182 6.34 -1.40 -10.38
CA LEU A 182 6.49 -0.56 -9.20
C LEU A 182 7.52 0.56 -9.46
N ILE A 183 7.25 1.75 -8.94
CA ILE A 183 8.13 2.93 -9.07
C ILE A 183 8.99 3.08 -7.82
N GLU A 184 10.28 2.76 -7.91
CA GLU A 184 11.21 2.74 -6.78
C GLU A 184 11.28 4.06 -5.99
N ASN A 185 11.26 5.19 -6.69
CA ASN A 185 11.36 6.51 -6.07
C ASN A 185 10.11 6.91 -5.25
N LEU A 186 9.02 6.13 -5.36
CA LEU A 186 7.78 6.33 -4.59
C LEU A 186 7.75 5.56 -3.27
N LYS A 187 8.75 4.76 -2.96
CA LYS A 187 8.80 4.01 -1.71
C LYS A 187 8.52 4.92 -0.49
N PRO A 188 7.54 4.59 0.37
CA PRO A 188 6.76 3.35 0.48
C PRO A 188 5.34 3.42 -0.13
N TRP A 189 5.08 4.21 -1.14
CA TRP A 189 3.75 4.42 -1.74
C TRP A 189 3.65 3.93 -3.18
N GLU A 190 4.63 3.14 -3.64
CA GLU A 190 4.71 2.56 -4.98
C GLU A 190 3.50 1.68 -5.33
N ASP A 191 2.95 1.00 -4.33
CA ASP A 191 1.76 0.14 -4.46
C ASP A 191 0.54 0.91 -4.97
N GLN A 192 0.41 2.19 -4.61
CA GLN A 192 -0.75 2.99 -4.99
C GLN A 192 -0.79 3.22 -6.50
N ILE A 193 0.34 3.53 -7.12
CA ILE A 193 0.43 3.75 -8.56
C ILE A 193 0.24 2.44 -9.31
N PHE A 194 0.87 1.36 -8.84
CA PHE A 194 0.70 0.02 -9.39
C PHE A 194 -0.79 -0.38 -9.44
N ASN A 195 -1.51 -0.20 -8.33
CA ASN A 195 -2.94 -0.53 -8.26
C ASN A 195 -3.79 0.33 -9.22
N ILE A 196 -3.51 1.63 -9.35
CA ILE A 196 -4.21 2.49 -10.31
C ILE A 196 -4.01 1.95 -11.74
N ASP A 197 -2.75 1.63 -12.10
CA ASP A 197 -2.41 1.14 -13.43
C ASP A 197 -3.05 -0.23 -13.75
N VAL A 198 -3.19 -1.10 -12.74
CA VAL A 198 -3.90 -2.38 -12.85
C VAL A 198 -5.40 -2.16 -12.97
N ILE A 199 -6.03 -1.43 -12.03
CA ILE A 199 -7.49 -1.23 -11.99
C ILE A 199 -8.01 -0.59 -13.28
N LYS A 200 -7.26 0.36 -13.86
CA LYS A 200 -7.61 0.98 -15.16
C LYS A 200 -7.69 -0.01 -16.32
N ARG A 201 -7.12 -1.19 -16.19
CA ARG A 201 -7.13 -2.23 -17.22
C ARG A 201 -8.08 -3.38 -16.93
N CYS A 202 -8.59 -3.45 -15.70
CA CYS A 202 -9.53 -4.48 -15.31
C CYS A 202 -10.88 -4.30 -16.01
N GLN A 203 -11.46 -5.40 -16.47
CA GLN A 203 -12.85 -5.48 -16.91
C GLN A 203 -13.76 -6.06 -15.83
N ARG A 204 -13.18 -6.82 -14.89
CA ARG A 204 -13.88 -7.56 -13.85
C ARG A 204 -13.08 -7.51 -12.55
N VAL A 205 -13.63 -6.83 -11.53
CA VAL A 205 -13.03 -6.74 -10.17
C VAL A 205 -14.01 -7.35 -9.19
N TYR A 206 -13.57 -8.32 -8.40
CA TYR A 206 -14.36 -8.87 -7.31
C TYR A 206 -13.88 -8.33 -5.96
N ILE A 207 -14.81 -7.80 -5.18
CA ILE A 207 -14.57 -7.32 -3.82
C ILE A 207 -15.12 -8.36 -2.85
N ASP A 208 -14.33 -8.73 -1.84
CA ASP A 208 -14.72 -9.71 -0.85
C ASP A 208 -14.42 -9.24 0.59
N ASP A 209 -15.33 -9.56 1.50
CA ASP A 209 -15.14 -9.40 2.95
C ASP A 209 -14.38 -10.58 3.57
N HIS A 210 -14.05 -11.61 2.77
CA HIS A 210 -13.26 -12.74 3.24
C HIS A 210 -11.82 -12.33 3.51
N VAL A 211 -11.25 -12.81 4.62
CA VAL A 211 -9.86 -12.54 4.98
C VAL A 211 -8.93 -13.54 4.28
N ILE A 212 -7.85 -13.04 3.69
CA ILE A 212 -6.78 -13.90 3.16
C ILE A 212 -5.43 -13.63 3.84
N TYR A 213 -5.32 -12.53 4.59
CA TYR A 213 -4.04 -11.98 5.01
C TYR A 213 -4.07 -11.41 6.42
N HIS A 214 -3.02 -11.66 7.19
CA HIS A 214 -2.78 -11.10 8.51
C HIS A 214 -1.52 -10.26 8.50
N TYR A 215 -1.67 -8.95 8.69
CA TYR A 215 -0.59 -7.99 8.78
C TYR A 215 -0.14 -7.80 10.22
N PHE A 216 1.15 -7.98 10.49
CA PHE A 216 1.75 -7.73 11.79
C PHE A 216 2.49 -6.39 11.83
N ALA A 217 1.94 -5.43 12.60
CA ALA A 217 2.58 -4.13 12.78
C ALA A 217 3.83 -4.29 13.65
N ASN A 218 5.00 -4.41 13.04
CA ASN A 218 6.27 -4.53 13.73
C ASN A 218 7.11 -3.23 13.63
N THR A 219 8.05 -3.05 14.60
CA THR A 219 8.93 -1.88 14.69
C THR A 219 10.04 -1.86 13.64
N GLY A 220 10.30 -2.97 12.96
CA GLY A 220 11.31 -3.14 11.92
C GLY A 220 10.80 -2.86 10.50
N SER A 221 9.49 -2.66 10.34
CA SER A 221 8.89 -2.45 9.00
C SER A 221 9.39 -1.18 8.31
N VAL A 222 9.26 -1.13 6.98
CA VAL A 222 9.60 0.07 6.18
C VAL A 222 8.81 1.29 6.68
N THR A 223 7.53 1.11 7.01
CA THR A 223 6.66 2.18 7.53
C THR A 223 7.12 2.66 8.91
N ALA A 224 7.45 1.76 9.82
CA ALA A 224 7.96 2.12 11.14
C ALA A 224 9.32 2.85 11.06
N SER A 225 10.21 2.40 10.18
CA SER A 225 11.49 3.06 9.90
C SER A 225 11.29 4.48 9.36
N MET A 226 10.34 4.70 8.45
CA MET A 226 10.02 6.02 7.93
C MET A 226 9.51 6.97 9.03
N ILE A 227 8.70 6.48 9.95
CA ILE A 227 8.19 7.27 11.09
C ILE A 227 9.34 7.62 12.03
N LYS A 228 10.20 6.65 12.37
CA LYS A 228 11.35 6.82 13.27
C LYS A 228 12.39 7.81 12.72
N ASN A 229 12.69 7.71 11.42
CA ASN A 229 13.69 8.52 10.73
C ASN A 229 13.04 9.64 9.89
N PHE A 230 11.95 10.22 10.40
CA PHE A 230 11.15 11.20 9.66
C PHE A 230 11.98 12.41 9.22
N ASP A 231 12.09 12.58 7.89
CA ASP A 231 12.60 13.78 7.22
C ASP A 231 11.48 14.48 6.45
N SER A 232 11.20 15.72 6.80
CA SER A 232 10.09 16.49 6.23
C SER A 232 10.28 16.86 4.76
N HIS A 233 11.52 17.07 4.31
CA HIS A 233 11.83 17.42 2.94
C HIS A 233 11.69 16.20 2.03
N ASP A 234 12.22 15.04 2.44
CA ASP A 234 12.06 13.77 1.70
C ASP A 234 10.59 13.36 1.65
N PHE A 235 9.86 13.48 2.76
CA PHE A 235 8.43 13.16 2.81
C PHE A 235 7.61 14.06 1.88
N TRP A 236 7.89 15.38 1.85
CA TRP A 236 7.23 16.32 0.94
C TRP A 236 7.60 16.04 -0.52
N LYS A 237 8.86 15.79 -0.81
CA LYS A 237 9.33 15.40 -2.15
C LYS A 237 8.58 14.19 -2.67
N LYS A 238 8.44 13.14 -1.87
CA LYS A 238 7.70 11.92 -2.23
C LYS A 238 6.19 12.17 -2.36
N THR A 239 5.61 12.98 -1.48
CA THR A 239 4.18 13.37 -1.58
C THR A 239 3.91 14.11 -2.90
N ARG A 240 4.79 15.03 -3.29
CA ARG A 240 4.70 15.72 -4.59
C ARG A 240 4.80 14.75 -5.76
N LEU A 241 5.78 13.86 -5.73
CA LEU A 241 5.97 12.87 -6.80
C LEU A 241 4.74 11.96 -6.91
N LEU A 242 4.23 11.45 -5.80
CA LEU A 242 3.02 10.64 -5.79
C LEU A 242 1.82 11.38 -6.35
N TYR A 243 1.63 12.64 -5.94
CA TYR A 243 0.56 13.50 -6.48
C TYR A 243 0.70 13.65 -7.98
N GLN A 244 1.88 14.02 -8.48
CA GLN A 244 2.14 14.20 -9.92
C GLN A 244 1.93 12.91 -10.72
N GLU A 245 2.38 11.75 -10.20
CA GLU A 245 2.17 10.47 -10.86
C GLU A 245 0.68 10.07 -10.91
N LYS A 246 -0.10 10.38 -9.87
CA LYS A 246 -1.55 10.20 -9.89
C LYS A 246 -2.24 11.14 -10.88
N ILE A 247 -1.88 12.42 -10.90
CA ILE A 247 -2.46 13.42 -11.84
C ILE A 247 -2.21 13.03 -13.29
N LYS A 248 -1.02 12.55 -13.65
CA LYS A 248 -0.74 12.05 -15.00
C LYS A 248 -1.68 10.91 -15.43
N ARG A 249 -2.23 10.17 -14.48
CA ARG A 249 -3.13 9.03 -14.70
C ARG A 249 -4.60 9.37 -14.58
N ALA A 250 -4.92 10.49 -13.95
CA ALA A 250 -6.30 10.94 -13.74
C ALA A 250 -6.95 11.33 -15.08
N SER A 251 -8.17 10.84 -15.30
CA SER A 251 -8.92 11.01 -16.55
C SER A 251 -10.11 11.94 -16.40
N ASN A 252 -10.48 12.31 -15.16
CA ASN A 252 -11.65 13.12 -14.88
C ASN A 252 -11.50 13.93 -13.57
N SER A 253 -12.40 14.86 -13.35
CA SER A 253 -12.36 15.77 -12.19
C SER A 253 -12.52 15.06 -10.83
N ILE A 254 -13.16 13.89 -10.80
CA ILE A 254 -13.34 13.11 -9.57
C ILE A 254 -11.99 12.51 -9.13
N GLU A 255 -11.23 11.94 -10.07
CA GLU A 255 -9.90 11.38 -9.83
C GLU A 255 -8.89 12.47 -9.43
N HIS A 256 -8.93 13.63 -10.08
CA HIS A 256 -8.14 14.81 -9.68
C HIS A 256 -8.46 15.24 -8.25
N ARG A 257 -9.74 15.38 -7.91
CA ARG A 257 -10.19 15.76 -6.58
C ARG A 257 -9.78 14.73 -5.51
N ALA A 258 -9.97 13.44 -5.77
CA ALA A 258 -9.54 12.37 -4.86
C ALA A 258 -8.02 12.39 -4.63
N THR A 259 -7.25 12.62 -5.70
CA THR A 259 -5.79 12.77 -5.62
C THR A 259 -5.38 13.95 -4.75
N ALA A 260 -5.99 15.12 -4.93
CA ALA A 260 -5.70 16.31 -4.14
C ALA A 260 -6.06 16.13 -2.65
N ASN A 261 -7.20 15.49 -2.37
CA ASN A 261 -7.62 15.17 -1.00
C ASN A 261 -6.62 14.21 -0.32
N SER A 262 -6.12 13.20 -1.04
CA SER A 262 -5.09 12.27 -0.55
C SER A 262 -3.77 12.97 -0.25
N ALA A 263 -3.35 13.91 -1.11
CA ALA A 263 -2.15 14.71 -0.88
C ALA A 263 -2.28 15.61 0.35
N LEU A 264 -3.44 16.24 0.58
CA LEU A 264 -3.72 17.00 1.81
C LEU A 264 -3.63 16.13 3.07
N PHE A 265 -4.06 14.87 3.01
CA PHE A 265 -3.90 13.96 4.13
C PHE A 265 -2.42 13.68 4.44
N ASN A 266 -1.59 13.48 3.42
CA ASN A 266 -0.16 13.32 3.60
C ASN A 266 0.49 14.58 4.19
N ILE A 267 0.05 15.76 3.76
CA ILE A 267 0.49 17.05 4.31
C ILE A 267 0.10 17.18 5.79
N ASP A 268 -1.10 16.75 6.19
CA ASP A 268 -1.50 16.71 7.59
C ASP A 268 -0.57 15.80 8.42
N LEU A 269 -0.22 14.62 7.91
CA LEU A 269 0.76 13.73 8.55
C LEU A 269 2.13 14.40 8.71
N LEU A 270 2.60 15.11 7.67
CA LEU A 270 3.84 15.88 7.71
C LEU A 270 3.80 16.94 8.81
N VAL A 271 2.74 17.74 8.87
CA VAL A 271 2.56 18.80 9.87
C VAL A 271 2.56 18.22 11.29
N VAL A 272 1.84 17.12 11.51
CA VAL A 272 1.80 16.45 12.83
C VAL A 272 3.17 15.94 13.23
N SER A 273 3.88 15.29 12.31
CA SER A 273 5.22 14.75 12.57
C SER A 273 6.23 15.86 12.89
N LEU A 274 6.18 16.97 12.16
CA LEU A 274 6.99 18.15 12.47
C LEU A 274 6.65 18.75 13.84
N CYS A 275 5.37 18.89 14.18
CA CYS A 275 4.96 19.42 15.48
C CYS A 275 5.39 18.49 16.63
N ARG A 276 5.37 17.18 16.45
CA ARG A 276 5.88 16.22 17.44
C ARG A 276 7.40 16.35 17.63
N LYS A 277 8.14 16.39 16.52
CA LYS A 277 9.60 16.50 16.50
C LYS A 277 10.09 17.80 17.17
N HIS A 278 9.37 18.91 16.99
CA HIS A 278 9.73 20.24 17.46
C HIS A 278 8.72 20.83 18.47
N ILE A 279 8.21 20.00 19.39
CA ILE A 279 7.10 20.34 20.29
C ILE A 279 7.36 21.55 21.19
N THR A 280 8.65 21.89 21.44
CA THR A 280 9.08 23.05 22.21
C THR A 280 9.60 24.20 21.35
N ALA A 281 9.73 24.02 20.04
CA ALA A 281 10.38 24.94 19.11
C ALA A 281 9.46 25.37 17.93
N PRO A 282 8.38 26.15 18.18
CA PRO A 282 7.44 26.55 17.13
C PRO A 282 8.07 27.37 15.99
N GLY A 283 9.23 28.00 16.25
CA GLY A 283 10.01 28.72 15.23
C GLY A 283 10.55 27.81 14.15
N GLU A 284 11.05 26.62 14.52
CA GLU A 284 11.57 25.63 13.58
C GLU A 284 10.45 25.06 12.71
N VAL A 285 9.27 24.77 13.28
CA VAL A 285 8.11 24.32 12.50
C VAL A 285 7.70 25.39 11.49
N LYS A 286 7.62 26.67 11.91
CA LYS A 286 7.32 27.79 11.00
C LYS A 286 8.34 27.87 9.87
N LYS A 287 9.65 27.82 10.17
CA LYS A 287 10.75 27.91 9.20
C LYS A 287 10.65 26.78 8.17
N THR A 288 10.45 25.54 8.62
CA THR A 288 10.34 24.36 7.76
C THR A 288 9.09 24.42 6.86
N LEU A 289 7.91 24.71 7.42
CA LEU A 289 6.69 24.79 6.62
C LEU A 289 6.75 25.95 5.61
N SER A 290 7.35 27.08 5.98
CA SER A 290 7.56 28.19 5.04
C SER A 290 8.49 27.79 3.89
N ALA A 291 9.57 27.08 4.18
CA ALA A 291 10.51 26.59 3.15
C ALA A 291 9.86 25.57 2.21
N LEU A 292 8.98 24.69 2.73
CA LEU A 292 8.34 23.65 1.93
C LEU A 292 7.22 24.16 1.02
N PHE A 293 6.42 25.12 1.50
CA PHE A 293 5.16 25.50 0.82
C PHE A 293 5.14 26.90 0.18
N SER A 294 6.11 27.78 0.51
CA SER A 294 6.13 29.11 -0.10
C SER A 294 6.61 29.05 -1.54
N GLY A 295 5.74 29.43 -2.48
CA GLY A 295 6.03 29.41 -3.92
C GLY A 295 6.00 28.03 -4.57
N ASP A 296 5.52 27.00 -3.88
CA ASP A 296 5.41 25.66 -4.43
C ASP A 296 4.15 25.54 -5.30
N GLU A 297 4.32 25.41 -6.60
CA GLU A 297 3.21 25.29 -7.57
C GLU A 297 2.35 24.05 -7.33
N VAL A 298 2.95 22.92 -6.96
CA VAL A 298 2.22 21.67 -6.67
C VAL A 298 1.33 21.85 -5.44
N TRP A 299 1.78 22.58 -4.42
CA TRP A 299 0.96 22.95 -3.28
C TRP A 299 -0.28 23.77 -3.68
N TYR A 300 -0.09 24.78 -4.55
CA TYR A 300 -1.21 25.58 -5.03
C TYR A 300 -2.20 24.76 -5.86
N GLN A 301 -1.71 23.85 -6.69
CA GLN A 301 -2.55 22.94 -7.47
C GLN A 301 -3.36 22.01 -6.55
N ILE A 302 -2.74 21.38 -5.55
CA ILE A 302 -3.43 20.56 -4.53
C ILE A 302 -4.55 21.37 -3.88
N CYS A 303 -4.28 22.63 -3.50
CA CYS A 303 -5.29 23.49 -2.91
C CYS A 303 -6.47 23.82 -3.83
N SER A 304 -6.22 24.01 -5.12
CA SER A 304 -7.27 24.33 -6.09
C SER A 304 -8.15 23.14 -6.44
N GLU A 305 -7.56 21.94 -6.55
CA GLU A 305 -8.25 20.71 -6.94
C GLU A 305 -8.98 20.03 -5.78
N SER A 306 -8.54 20.26 -4.51
CA SER A 306 -9.21 19.67 -3.35
C SER A 306 -10.55 20.34 -3.06
N ASN A 307 -11.62 19.55 -2.89
CA ASN A 307 -12.94 20.05 -2.57
C ASN A 307 -13.16 20.12 -1.05
N ASN A 308 -13.56 21.29 -0.55
CA ASN A 308 -13.81 21.51 0.87
C ASN A 308 -14.94 20.64 1.45
N GLU A 309 -15.93 20.26 0.64
CA GLU A 309 -17.03 19.39 1.05
C GLU A 309 -16.60 17.95 1.37
N ASP A 310 -15.49 17.50 0.77
CA ASP A 310 -14.92 16.18 1.00
C ASP A 310 -13.97 16.16 2.21
N LEU A 311 -13.56 17.32 2.72
CA LEU A 311 -12.56 17.45 3.77
C LEU A 311 -13.22 17.55 5.14
N ASN A 312 -12.66 16.85 6.12
CA ASN A 312 -13.06 17.08 7.50
C ASN A 312 -12.48 18.40 8.06
N LYS A 313 -13.00 18.83 9.22
CA LYS A 313 -12.57 20.05 9.89
C LYS A 313 -11.05 20.18 10.06
N ARG A 314 -10.36 19.07 10.33
CA ARG A 314 -8.91 19.06 10.52
C ARG A 314 -8.15 19.36 9.24
N LEU A 315 -8.50 18.68 8.14
CA LEU A 315 -7.87 18.92 6.84
C LEU A 315 -8.17 20.32 6.30
N LEU A 316 -9.39 20.84 6.55
CA LEU A 316 -9.73 22.22 6.24
C LEU A 316 -8.83 23.21 7.01
N ILE A 317 -8.64 23.03 8.31
CA ILE A 317 -7.74 23.85 9.13
C ILE A 317 -6.32 23.82 8.57
N VAL A 318 -5.79 22.64 8.27
CA VAL A 318 -4.44 22.50 7.67
C VAL A 318 -4.36 23.23 6.34
N LYS A 319 -5.32 23.00 5.43
CA LYS A 319 -5.38 23.66 4.12
C LYS A 319 -5.38 25.19 4.25
N TYR A 320 -6.27 25.75 5.07
CA TYR A 320 -6.40 27.20 5.22
C TYR A 320 -5.21 27.83 5.96
N CYS A 321 -4.72 27.23 7.02
CA CYS A 321 -3.57 27.75 7.75
C CYS A 321 -2.30 27.77 6.89
N LEU A 322 -2.05 26.72 6.09
CA LEU A 322 -0.91 26.70 5.18
C LEU A 322 -1.07 27.72 4.05
N LYS A 323 -2.28 27.81 3.44
CA LYS A 323 -2.57 28.77 2.38
C LYS A 323 -2.41 30.23 2.85
N ALA A 324 -2.87 30.52 4.06
CA ALA A 324 -2.74 31.84 4.68
C ALA A 324 -1.39 32.08 5.36
N LYS A 325 -0.43 31.13 5.27
CA LYS A 325 0.89 31.18 5.93
C LYS A 325 0.82 31.31 7.45
N LEU A 326 -0.25 30.84 8.07
CA LEU A 326 -0.49 30.87 9.52
C LEU A 326 0.20 29.67 10.23
N TYR A 327 1.48 29.46 9.97
CA TYR A 327 2.24 28.29 10.42
C TYR A 327 2.36 28.16 11.95
N ARG A 328 2.47 29.30 12.68
CA ARG A 328 2.49 29.28 14.16
C ARG A 328 1.14 28.88 14.73
N SER A 329 0.04 29.43 14.20
CA SER A 329 -1.32 29.07 14.64
C SER A 329 -1.59 27.59 14.40
N LEU A 330 -1.19 27.06 13.25
CA LEU A 330 -1.30 25.63 12.94
C LEU A 330 -0.52 24.77 13.94
N PHE A 331 0.70 25.16 14.32
CA PHE A 331 1.49 24.47 15.35
C PHE A 331 0.72 24.39 16.68
N TYR A 332 0.17 25.47 17.19
CA TYR A 332 -0.55 25.49 18.46
C TYR A 332 -1.84 24.67 18.41
N ILE A 333 -2.57 24.71 17.30
CA ILE A 333 -3.78 23.89 17.10
C ILE A 333 -3.43 22.40 17.16
N VAL A 334 -2.38 21.98 16.45
CA VAL A 334 -1.94 20.58 16.45
C VAL A 334 -1.39 20.17 17.81
N LYS A 335 -0.56 21.02 18.45
CA LYS A 335 0.01 20.75 19.78
C LYS A 335 -1.07 20.57 20.86
N TYR A 336 -2.12 21.37 20.83
CA TYR A 336 -3.25 21.23 21.77
C TYR A 336 -3.91 19.85 21.63
N LYS A 337 -4.15 19.39 20.41
CA LYS A 337 -4.73 18.07 20.12
C LYS A 337 -3.79 16.89 20.38
N LEU A 338 -2.50 17.08 20.49
CA LEU A 338 -1.52 16.04 20.84
C LEU A 338 -1.41 15.84 22.37
N ARG A 339 -1.99 16.73 23.18
CA ARG A 339 -1.98 16.68 24.65
C ARG A 339 -3.24 16.09 25.27
N GLY A 340 -4.32 15.96 24.53
CA GLY A 340 -5.57 15.27 24.90
C GLY A 340 -5.73 13.96 24.13
#